data_c56659643f7ab86db067e56841cfcd3f
#
_entry.id   c56659643f7ab86db067e56841cfcd3f
#
_cell.length_a   1.000
_cell.length_b   1.000
_cell.length_c   1.000
_cell.angle_alpha   90.00
_cell.angle_beta   90.00
_cell.angle_gamma   90.00
#
_symmetry.space_group_name_H-M   'P 1'
#
loop_
_entity.id
_entity.type
_entity.pdbx_description
1 polymer ?
#
loop_
_entity_poly.entity_id
_entity_poly.type
_entity_poly.pdbx_seq_one_letter_code
_entity_poly.pdbx_strand_id
1 'polypeptide(L)'
;SAASDVYKRQALLVFLLFVQGGNSLLFTLGRNDEERALLVNSTGRKWEFTFTTLVTFGGAFFASFPLFYSTSFGGAYWLWMIILFSFVLQAVSYEFQSKLGNLLGKRTYQWFLVINGIVGPLLLGGAVATFFTGSNFLVNKGNMGNELMPVISSWANGWHGLDALTNPWNLVLGFAVFFLARLLGNLYFINNIRDKDLIPRCRRQLITDAIPFLILFLAFVIRTLLADGFAVNPETKEIYMEPYKYFLNLMDIPLLLVLFLIGVVGVLWGIGKAVFSKTATNGIWFAGPGVVLTVLALLLCAGYNNTAYYPS
;
A
#
# COMPACT_ATOMS: atom_id res chain seq x y z
N SER A 1 3.41 -21.64 11.02
CA SER A 1 4.44 -21.80 9.99
C SER A 1 4.97 -20.43 9.56
N ALA A 2 6.19 -20.35 9.02
CA ALA A 2 6.82 -19.11 8.61
C ALA A 2 5.94 -18.27 7.66
N ALA A 3 5.24 -18.93 6.72
CA ALA A 3 4.31 -18.25 5.82
C ALA A 3 3.16 -17.56 6.56
N SER A 4 2.57 -18.22 7.57
CA SER A 4 1.49 -17.62 8.39
C SER A 4 1.96 -16.37 9.13
N ASP A 5 3.20 -16.37 9.63
CA ASP A 5 3.76 -15.22 10.35
C ASP A 5 4.08 -14.06 9.42
N VAL A 6 4.47 -14.36 8.16
CA VAL A 6 4.65 -13.33 7.11
C VAL A 6 3.34 -12.62 6.81
N TYR A 7 2.23 -13.35 6.63
CA TYR A 7 0.93 -12.74 6.34
C TYR A 7 0.41 -11.88 7.51
N LYS A 8 0.59 -12.32 8.75
CA LYS A 8 0.20 -11.53 9.93
C LYS A 8 0.97 -10.21 10.02
N ARG A 9 2.28 -10.26 9.79
CA ARG A 9 3.13 -9.07 9.79
C ARG A 9 2.83 -8.12 8.64
N GLN A 10 2.51 -8.67 7.46
CA GLN A 10 2.07 -7.88 6.31
C GLN A 10 0.79 -7.10 6.61
N ALA A 11 -0.20 -7.73 7.25
CA ALA A 11 -1.45 -7.09 7.61
C ALA A 11 -1.23 -5.90 8.57
N LEU A 12 -0.40 -6.07 9.60
CA LEU A 12 -0.04 -4.98 10.50
C LEU A 12 0.73 -3.87 9.78
N LEU A 13 1.66 -4.23 8.90
CA LEU A 13 2.47 -3.28 8.15
C LEU A 13 1.62 -2.41 7.23
N VAL A 14 0.60 -2.98 6.58
CA VAL A 14 -0.34 -2.23 5.73
C VAL A 14 -0.99 -1.08 6.50
N PHE A 15 -1.50 -1.35 7.70
CA PHE A 15 -2.09 -0.31 8.56
C PHE A 15 -1.06 0.77 8.93
N LEU A 16 0.11 0.36 9.39
CA LEU A 16 1.16 1.28 9.83
C LEU A 16 1.67 2.17 8.69
N LEU A 17 1.89 1.61 7.51
CA LEU A 17 2.34 2.36 6.34
C LEU A 17 1.27 3.33 5.83
N PHE A 18 0.02 2.92 5.80
CA PHE A 18 -1.06 3.78 5.32
C PHE A 18 -1.27 4.99 6.22
N VAL A 19 -1.19 4.83 7.53
CA VAL A 19 -1.29 5.97 8.44
C VAL A 19 -0.17 7.01 8.20
N GLN A 20 1.01 6.60 7.78
CA GLN A 20 2.09 7.53 7.41
C GLN A 20 1.74 8.39 6.18
N GLY A 21 0.80 7.97 5.35
CA GLY A 21 0.28 8.77 4.24
C GLY A 21 -0.41 10.07 4.66
N GLY A 22 -0.74 10.24 5.93
CA GLY A 22 -1.18 11.51 6.51
C GLY A 22 -0.15 12.64 6.38
N ASN A 23 1.11 12.33 6.15
CA ASN A 23 2.15 13.33 5.87
C ASN A 23 1.86 14.16 4.61
N SER A 24 1.13 13.63 3.63
CA SER A 24 0.71 14.39 2.45
C SER A 24 -0.27 15.52 2.76
N LEU A 25 -0.92 15.49 3.92
CA LEU A 25 -1.85 16.50 4.40
C LEU A 25 -1.19 17.61 5.22
N LEU A 26 0.12 17.57 5.42
CA LEU A 26 0.84 18.45 6.35
C LEU A 26 0.57 19.95 6.09
N PHE A 27 0.66 20.39 4.83
CA PHE A 27 0.37 21.77 4.46
C PHE A 27 -1.12 22.04 4.16
N THR A 28 -1.90 21.02 3.93
CA THR A 28 -3.35 21.13 3.71
C THR A 28 -4.08 21.37 5.04
N LEU A 29 -3.72 20.63 6.08
CA LEU A 29 -4.32 20.72 7.40
C LEU A 29 -3.61 21.74 8.30
N GLY A 30 -2.28 21.77 8.30
CA GLY A 30 -1.46 22.65 9.13
C GLY A 30 -1.28 24.02 8.49
N ARG A 31 -1.90 25.06 9.05
CA ARG A 31 -1.81 26.44 8.55
C ARG A 31 -0.68 27.24 9.16
N ASN A 32 -0.24 26.85 10.35
CA ASN A 32 0.86 27.48 11.06
C ASN A 32 1.87 26.44 11.55
N ASP A 33 3.01 26.90 12.07
CA ASP A 33 4.09 26.02 12.49
C ASP A 33 3.71 25.12 13.67
N GLU A 34 2.87 25.60 14.59
CA GLU A 34 2.40 24.82 15.73
C GLU A 34 1.51 23.64 15.31
N GLU A 35 0.57 23.90 14.40
CA GLU A 35 -0.30 22.85 13.85
C GLU A 35 0.50 21.81 13.07
N ARG A 36 1.45 22.25 12.24
CA ARG A 36 2.35 21.33 11.52
C ARG A 36 3.20 20.51 12.48
N ALA A 37 3.69 21.10 13.56
CA ALA A 37 4.42 20.37 14.58
C ALA A 37 3.56 19.29 15.26
N LEU A 38 2.28 19.56 15.54
CA LEU A 38 1.34 18.56 16.04
C LEU A 38 1.16 17.39 15.09
N LEU A 39 0.98 17.67 13.80
CA LEU A 39 0.83 16.63 12.77
C LEU A 39 2.10 15.78 12.64
N VAL A 40 3.26 16.41 12.56
CA VAL A 40 4.55 15.70 12.45
C VAL A 40 4.82 14.86 13.70
N ASN A 41 4.57 15.38 14.89
CA ASN A 41 4.76 14.62 16.13
C ASN A 41 3.80 13.43 16.22
N SER A 42 2.59 13.56 15.71
CA SER A 42 1.61 12.48 15.70
C SER A 42 2.09 11.28 14.89
N THR A 43 2.53 11.49 13.65
CA THR A 43 3.08 10.43 12.79
C THR A 43 4.48 10.01 13.21
N GLY A 44 5.29 10.94 13.69
CA GLY A 44 6.68 10.71 14.10
C GLY A 44 6.82 9.77 15.29
N ARG A 45 5.85 9.74 16.20
CA ARG A 45 5.90 8.84 17.39
C ARG A 45 5.86 7.36 17.05
N LYS A 46 5.36 7.01 15.87
CA LYS A 46 5.23 5.60 15.46
C LYS A 46 6.11 5.25 14.25
N TRP A 47 6.84 6.19 13.67
CA TRP A 47 7.60 5.92 12.45
C TRP A 47 8.71 4.87 12.64
N GLU A 48 9.39 4.88 13.78
CA GLU A 48 10.41 3.87 14.09
C GLU A 48 9.80 2.47 14.13
N PHE A 49 8.66 2.32 14.79
CA PHE A 49 7.95 1.04 14.85
C PHE A 49 7.47 0.59 13.46
N THR A 50 6.97 1.52 12.65
CA THR A 50 6.58 1.26 11.27
C THR A 50 7.76 0.81 10.43
N PHE A 51 8.88 1.51 10.53
CA PHE A 51 10.10 1.20 9.77
C PHE A 51 10.71 -0.14 10.20
N THR A 52 10.80 -0.40 11.49
CA THR A 52 11.27 -1.68 12.03
C THR A 52 10.38 -2.83 11.58
N THR A 53 9.06 -2.65 11.56
CA THR A 53 8.12 -3.65 11.05
C THR A 53 8.31 -3.89 9.56
N LEU A 54 8.57 -2.86 8.77
CA LEU A 54 8.85 -2.96 7.34
C LEU A 54 10.12 -3.78 7.07
N VAL A 55 11.22 -3.48 7.77
CA VAL A 55 12.49 -4.19 7.62
C VAL A 55 12.34 -5.66 8.03
N THR A 56 11.66 -5.93 9.13
CA THR A 56 11.43 -7.29 9.61
C THR A 56 10.54 -8.09 8.64
N PHE A 57 9.50 -7.45 8.12
CA PHE A 57 8.66 -8.04 7.08
C PHE A 57 9.46 -8.34 5.81
N GLY A 58 10.24 -7.37 5.33
CA GLY A 58 11.09 -7.54 4.15
C GLY A 58 12.04 -8.71 4.28
N GLY A 59 12.78 -8.79 5.39
CA GLY A 59 13.70 -9.90 5.65
C GLY A 59 12.99 -11.26 5.70
N ALA A 60 11.86 -11.36 6.38
CA ALA A 60 11.08 -12.59 6.44
C ALA A 60 10.50 -12.99 5.07
N PHE A 61 10.06 -11.99 4.30
CA PHE A 61 9.51 -12.22 2.96
C PHE A 61 10.57 -12.71 1.98
N PHE A 62 11.76 -12.13 2.00
CA PHE A 62 12.88 -12.54 1.16
C PHE A 62 13.32 -13.98 1.44
N ALA A 63 13.36 -14.35 2.71
CA ALA A 63 13.69 -15.73 3.11
C ALA A 63 12.61 -16.72 2.69
N SER A 64 11.34 -16.32 2.69
CA SER A 64 10.21 -17.22 2.38
C SER A 64 9.96 -17.35 0.87
N PHE A 65 10.24 -16.31 0.09
CA PHE A 65 9.93 -16.27 -1.35
C PHE A 65 11.11 -15.72 -2.17
N PRO A 66 12.22 -16.46 -2.28
CA PRO A 66 13.44 -15.96 -2.92
C PRO A 66 13.25 -15.62 -4.41
N LEU A 67 12.45 -16.38 -5.14
CA LEU A 67 12.18 -16.09 -6.56
C LEU A 67 11.37 -14.79 -6.74
N PHE A 68 10.38 -14.57 -5.89
CA PHE A 68 9.62 -13.33 -5.91
C PHE A 68 10.51 -12.12 -5.56
N TYR A 69 11.39 -12.28 -4.59
CA TYR A 69 12.39 -11.26 -4.26
C TYR A 69 13.28 -10.93 -5.46
N SER A 70 13.86 -11.93 -6.08
CA SER A 70 14.73 -11.76 -7.25
C SER A 70 14.01 -11.06 -8.41
N THR A 71 12.79 -11.47 -8.71
CA THR A 71 11.98 -10.88 -9.79
C THR A 71 11.54 -9.45 -9.46
N SER A 72 11.06 -9.21 -8.25
CA SER A 72 10.50 -7.93 -7.84
C SER A 72 11.61 -6.88 -7.60
N PHE A 73 12.57 -7.16 -6.74
CA PHE A 73 13.61 -6.20 -6.38
C PHE A 73 14.77 -6.18 -7.36
N GLY A 74 15.14 -7.31 -7.92
CA GLY A 74 16.17 -7.39 -8.94
C GLY A 74 15.69 -7.02 -10.34
N GLY A 75 14.46 -7.40 -10.69
CA GLY A 75 13.83 -7.11 -11.98
C GLY A 75 13.24 -5.71 -12.05
N ALA A 76 12.35 -5.37 -11.14
CA ALA A 76 11.66 -4.07 -11.05
C ALA A 76 12.42 -3.05 -10.19
N TYR A 77 13.73 -3.01 -10.23
CA TYR A 77 14.55 -2.26 -9.29
C TYR A 77 14.33 -0.74 -9.34
N TRP A 78 14.04 -0.14 -10.49
CA TRP A 78 13.79 1.30 -10.57
C TRP A 78 12.57 1.73 -9.77
N LEU A 79 11.49 0.99 -9.87
CA LEU A 79 10.29 1.25 -9.09
C LEU A 79 10.58 1.18 -7.58
N TRP A 80 11.25 0.13 -7.15
CA TRP A 80 11.58 -0.07 -5.74
C TRP A 80 12.64 0.90 -5.23
N MET A 81 13.56 1.35 -6.08
CA MET A 81 14.53 2.39 -5.69
C MET A 81 13.84 3.74 -5.45
N ILE A 82 12.87 4.11 -6.26
CA ILE A 82 12.10 5.34 -6.03
C ILE A 82 11.30 5.25 -4.72
N ILE A 83 10.67 4.13 -4.46
CA ILE A 83 9.95 3.87 -3.20
C ILE A 83 10.93 3.96 -2.01
N LEU A 84 12.05 3.28 -2.08
CA LEU A 84 13.09 3.31 -1.04
C LEU A 84 13.58 4.73 -0.78
N PHE A 85 13.89 5.48 -1.83
CA PHE A 85 14.35 6.87 -1.70
C PHE A 85 13.30 7.75 -1.02
N SER A 86 12.03 7.56 -1.35
CA SER A 86 10.91 8.24 -0.69
C SER A 86 10.90 7.96 0.83
N PHE A 87 11.13 6.72 1.26
CA PHE A 87 11.23 6.38 2.68
C PHE A 87 12.51 6.89 3.36
N VAL A 88 13.61 7.00 2.63
CA VAL A 88 14.83 7.66 3.12
C VAL A 88 14.56 9.14 3.41
N LEU A 89 13.87 9.83 2.52
CA LEU A 89 13.44 11.22 2.76
C LEU A 89 12.57 11.34 4.01
N GLN A 90 11.68 10.40 4.24
CA GLN A 90 10.86 10.33 5.46
C GLN A 90 11.71 10.20 6.72
N ALA A 91 12.62 9.24 6.75
CA ALA A 91 13.48 9.00 7.91
C ALA A 91 14.37 10.20 8.23
N VAL A 92 15.00 10.78 7.22
CA VAL A 92 15.83 11.99 7.36
C VAL A 92 15.00 13.16 7.90
N SER A 93 13.77 13.31 7.44
CA SER A 93 12.90 14.41 7.86
C SER A 93 12.51 14.30 9.33
N TYR A 94 12.12 13.13 9.80
CA TYR A 94 11.79 12.94 11.22
C TYR A 94 12.99 13.13 12.13
N GLU A 95 14.17 12.69 11.70
CA GLU A 95 15.38 12.77 12.53
C GLU A 95 15.97 14.17 12.59
N PHE A 96 15.99 14.91 11.49
CA PHE A 96 16.80 16.13 11.38
C PHE A 96 16.02 17.44 11.39
N GLN A 97 14.69 17.45 11.18
CA GLN A 97 13.93 18.71 11.04
C GLN A 97 13.98 19.62 12.28
N SER A 98 14.13 19.05 13.47
CA SER A 98 14.15 19.77 14.75
C SER A 98 15.55 19.94 15.33
N LYS A 99 16.61 19.43 14.66
CA LYS A 99 17.98 19.54 15.14
C LYS A 99 18.54 20.95 14.90
N LEU A 100 19.26 21.45 15.87
CA LEU A 100 19.98 22.71 15.76
C LEU A 100 21.05 22.58 14.66
N GLY A 101 21.17 23.61 13.83
CA GLY A 101 22.16 23.65 12.73
C GLY A 101 21.77 22.86 11.48
N ASN A 102 20.50 22.50 11.31
CA ASN A 102 20.07 21.91 10.04
C ASN A 102 20.27 22.88 8.88
N LEU A 103 20.95 22.42 7.82
CA LEU A 103 21.32 23.23 6.66
C LEU A 103 20.14 23.52 5.73
N LEU A 104 19.16 22.62 5.68
CA LEU A 104 18.08 22.67 4.71
C LEU A 104 16.84 23.44 5.20
N GLY A 105 16.73 23.64 6.50
CA GLY A 105 15.59 24.30 7.12
C GLY A 105 14.38 23.37 7.35
N LYS A 106 13.62 23.66 8.39
CA LYS A 106 12.47 22.85 8.84
C LYS A 106 11.43 22.65 7.74
N ARG A 107 11.16 23.68 6.94
CA ARG A 107 10.17 23.62 5.86
C ARG A 107 10.55 22.65 4.75
N THR A 108 11.84 22.53 4.42
CA THR A 108 12.34 21.58 3.43
C THR A 108 12.09 20.13 3.87
N TYR A 109 12.36 19.81 5.13
CA TYR A 109 12.08 18.48 5.68
C TYR A 109 10.57 18.18 5.75
N GLN A 110 9.74 19.18 6.01
CA GLN A 110 8.29 19.02 5.93
C GLN A 110 7.81 18.72 4.50
N TRP A 111 8.40 19.34 3.49
CA TRP A 111 8.14 18.98 2.09
C TRP A 111 8.61 17.57 1.73
N PHE A 112 9.70 17.10 2.29
CA PHE A 112 10.14 15.70 2.12
C PHE A 112 9.10 14.72 2.68
N LEU A 113 8.48 15.02 3.80
CA LEU A 113 7.38 14.22 4.34
C LEU A 113 6.16 14.22 3.42
N VAL A 114 5.80 15.35 2.84
CA VAL A 114 4.71 15.45 1.86
C VAL A 114 5.02 14.61 0.62
N ILE A 115 6.22 14.71 0.07
CA ILE A 115 6.66 13.90 -1.07
C ILE A 115 6.56 12.41 -0.76
N ASN A 116 7.04 11.98 0.40
CA ASN A 116 6.91 10.59 0.83
C ASN A 116 5.44 10.16 0.95
N GLY A 117 4.59 11.00 1.52
CA GLY A 117 3.16 10.72 1.67
C GLY A 117 2.40 10.63 0.34
N ILE A 118 2.93 11.20 -0.74
CA ILE A 118 2.39 11.09 -2.10
C ILE A 118 2.99 9.89 -2.83
N VAL A 119 4.31 9.85 -2.94
CA VAL A 119 5.04 8.88 -3.77
C VAL A 119 4.94 7.46 -3.19
N GLY A 120 5.09 7.30 -1.89
CA GLY A 120 5.05 5.99 -1.24
C GLY A 120 3.76 5.22 -1.52
N PRO A 121 2.60 5.73 -1.10
CA PRO A 121 1.32 5.07 -1.33
C PRO A 121 0.97 4.88 -2.81
N LEU A 122 1.25 5.88 -3.64
CA LEU A 122 0.96 5.83 -5.08
C LEU A 122 1.72 4.69 -5.77
N LEU A 123 3.01 4.59 -5.55
CA LEU A 123 3.85 3.56 -6.18
C LEU A 123 3.62 2.18 -5.57
N LEU A 124 3.41 2.08 -4.27
CA LEU A 124 3.05 0.80 -3.64
C LEU A 124 1.70 0.29 -4.13
N GLY A 125 0.71 1.16 -4.28
CA GLY A 125 -0.58 0.81 -4.86
C GLY A 125 -0.46 0.35 -6.31
N GLY A 126 0.34 1.02 -7.12
CA GLY A 126 0.63 0.62 -8.50
C GLY A 126 1.34 -0.74 -8.56
N ALA A 127 2.29 -1.00 -7.68
CA ALA A 127 2.97 -2.28 -7.59
C ALA A 127 2.03 -3.43 -7.18
N VAL A 128 1.15 -3.20 -6.21
CA VAL A 128 0.15 -4.20 -5.79
C VAL A 128 -0.86 -4.47 -6.90
N ALA A 129 -1.25 -3.47 -7.68
CA ALA A 129 -2.16 -3.64 -8.81
C ALA A 129 -1.62 -4.64 -9.85
N THR A 130 -0.31 -4.79 -9.99
CA THR A 130 0.30 -5.74 -10.92
C THR A 130 -0.01 -7.20 -10.60
N PHE A 131 -0.41 -7.53 -9.37
CA PHE A 131 -0.89 -8.87 -9.03
C PHE A 131 -2.16 -9.26 -9.81
N PHE A 132 -2.95 -8.27 -10.21
CA PHE A 132 -4.18 -8.45 -10.97
C PHE A 132 -4.04 -8.12 -12.45
N THR A 133 -3.12 -7.23 -12.82
CA THR A 133 -2.92 -6.78 -14.20
C THR A 133 -1.74 -7.43 -14.89
N GLY A 134 -0.86 -8.11 -14.14
CA GLY A 134 0.35 -8.75 -14.65
C GLY A 134 1.56 -7.81 -14.70
N SER A 135 2.73 -8.40 -14.89
CA SER A 135 4.03 -7.73 -14.92
C SER A 135 4.89 -8.23 -16.09
N ASN A 136 5.79 -7.39 -16.57
CA ASN A 136 6.66 -7.69 -17.74
C ASN A 136 7.97 -8.33 -17.29
N PHE A 137 7.93 -9.53 -16.74
CA PHE A 137 9.12 -10.30 -16.42
C PHE A 137 9.16 -11.64 -17.16
N LEU A 138 10.35 -12.18 -17.31
CA LEU A 138 10.62 -13.45 -17.96
C LEU A 138 11.22 -14.44 -16.97
N VAL A 139 10.76 -15.68 -17.01
CA VAL A 139 11.29 -16.76 -16.18
C VAL A 139 11.93 -17.81 -17.08
N ASN A 140 13.24 -18.02 -16.90
CA ASN A 140 14.00 -19.05 -17.63
C ASN A 140 14.56 -20.09 -16.66
N LYS A 141 13.81 -21.16 -16.45
CA LYS A 141 14.22 -22.27 -15.57
C LYS A 141 15.41 -23.06 -16.10
N GLY A 142 15.66 -23.05 -17.43
CA GLY A 142 16.79 -23.70 -18.04
C GLY A 142 18.16 -23.10 -17.64
N ASN A 143 18.15 -21.87 -17.16
CA ASN A 143 19.37 -21.15 -16.76
C ASN A 143 19.92 -21.58 -15.39
N MET A 144 19.22 -22.46 -14.66
CA MET A 144 19.68 -22.97 -13.37
C MET A 144 20.99 -23.76 -13.47
N GLY A 145 21.31 -24.33 -14.63
CA GLY A 145 22.56 -25.05 -14.89
C GLY A 145 23.73 -24.15 -15.30
N ASN A 146 23.56 -22.85 -15.39
CA ASN A 146 24.59 -21.91 -15.76
C ASN A 146 25.40 -21.49 -14.52
N GLU A 147 26.62 -22.04 -14.39
CA GLU A 147 27.49 -21.76 -13.26
C GLU A 147 27.99 -20.30 -13.21
N LEU A 148 28.04 -19.61 -14.33
CA LEU A 148 28.57 -18.25 -14.42
C LEU A 148 27.50 -17.19 -14.11
N MET A 149 26.28 -17.39 -14.55
CA MET A 149 25.16 -16.47 -14.33
C MET A 149 23.81 -17.22 -14.17
N PRO A 150 23.53 -17.79 -13.02
CA PRO A 150 22.32 -18.58 -12.79
C PRO A 150 21.08 -17.68 -12.60
N VAL A 151 20.83 -16.75 -13.53
CA VAL A 151 19.68 -15.84 -13.49
C VAL A 151 18.45 -16.56 -14.03
N ILE A 152 17.48 -16.84 -13.16
CA ILE A 152 16.23 -17.53 -13.50
C ILE A 152 15.18 -16.55 -13.98
N SER A 153 15.09 -15.36 -13.38
CA SER A 153 14.13 -14.33 -13.73
C SER A 153 14.79 -13.01 -14.10
N SER A 154 14.26 -12.34 -15.11
CA SER A 154 14.73 -11.05 -15.57
C SER A 154 13.57 -10.19 -16.04
N TRP A 155 13.73 -8.86 -16.02
CA TRP A 155 12.72 -7.97 -16.57
C TRP A 155 12.77 -7.95 -18.10
N ALA A 156 11.60 -7.90 -18.75
CA ALA A 156 11.50 -8.01 -20.20
C ALA A 156 11.95 -6.76 -20.97
N ASN A 157 11.98 -5.59 -20.31
CA ASN A 157 12.34 -4.32 -20.94
C ASN A 157 13.27 -3.48 -20.04
N GLY A 158 13.82 -2.40 -20.58
CA GLY A 158 14.75 -1.52 -19.88
C GLY A 158 14.12 -0.57 -18.85
N TRP A 159 12.81 -0.59 -18.69
CA TRP A 159 12.10 0.26 -17.71
C TRP A 159 12.13 -0.27 -16.29
N HIS A 160 12.43 -1.56 -16.11
CA HIS A 160 12.62 -2.21 -14.82
C HIS A 160 11.59 -1.83 -13.76
N GLY A 161 10.33 -2.03 -14.07
CA GLY A 161 9.19 -1.80 -13.19
C GLY A 161 8.46 -0.47 -13.40
N LEU A 162 9.07 0.54 -13.98
CA LEU A 162 8.40 1.80 -14.30
C LEU A 162 7.32 1.65 -15.38
N ASP A 163 7.42 0.62 -16.20
CA ASP A 163 6.39 0.25 -17.18
C ASP A 163 5.05 -0.13 -16.54
N ALA A 164 5.03 -0.57 -15.28
CA ALA A 164 3.79 -0.78 -14.54
C ALA A 164 2.95 0.50 -14.43
N LEU A 165 3.58 1.68 -14.40
CA LEU A 165 2.89 2.97 -14.35
C LEU A 165 2.24 3.37 -15.67
N THR A 166 2.55 2.69 -16.77
CA THR A 166 1.91 2.94 -18.08
C THR A 166 0.52 2.29 -18.17
N ASN A 167 0.21 1.33 -17.33
CA ASN A 167 -1.12 0.72 -17.27
C ASN A 167 -2.07 1.61 -16.47
N PRO A 168 -3.17 2.13 -17.07
CA PRO A 168 -4.10 3.01 -16.37
C PRO A 168 -4.72 2.39 -15.12
N TRP A 169 -4.96 1.09 -15.09
CA TRP A 169 -5.55 0.41 -13.94
C TRP A 169 -4.59 0.30 -12.76
N ASN A 170 -3.29 0.19 -13.01
CA ASN A 170 -2.28 0.28 -11.96
C ASN A 170 -2.28 1.67 -11.32
N LEU A 171 -2.43 2.73 -12.11
CA LEU A 171 -2.56 4.09 -11.61
C LEU A 171 -3.87 4.30 -10.85
N VAL A 172 -4.97 3.70 -11.29
CA VAL A 172 -6.26 3.76 -10.58
C VAL A 172 -6.12 3.23 -9.16
N LEU A 173 -5.52 2.06 -8.98
CA LEU A 173 -5.28 1.53 -7.64
C LEU A 173 -4.22 2.35 -6.89
N GLY A 174 -3.18 2.83 -7.56
CA GLY A 174 -2.17 3.69 -6.96
C GLY A 174 -2.78 4.95 -6.34
N PHE A 175 -3.63 5.65 -7.06
CA PHE A 175 -4.36 6.82 -6.54
C PHE A 175 -5.39 6.45 -5.48
N ALA A 176 -6.06 5.31 -5.61
CA ALA A 176 -6.98 4.82 -4.57
C ALA A 176 -6.23 4.59 -3.24
N VAL A 177 -5.06 3.98 -3.27
CA VAL A 177 -4.20 3.77 -2.10
C VAL A 177 -3.68 5.10 -1.54
N PHE A 178 -3.32 6.04 -2.40
CA PHE A 178 -2.93 7.39 -1.99
C PHE A 178 -4.04 8.10 -1.18
N PHE A 179 -5.26 8.12 -1.70
CA PHE A 179 -6.38 8.72 -0.97
C PHE A 179 -6.75 7.94 0.29
N LEU A 180 -6.67 6.61 0.27
CA LEU A 180 -6.88 5.78 1.45
C LEU A 180 -5.85 6.08 2.54
N ALA A 181 -4.59 6.23 2.18
CA ALA A 181 -3.53 6.60 3.11
C ALA A 181 -3.79 7.98 3.75
N ARG A 182 -4.27 8.95 2.97
CA ARG A 182 -4.72 10.25 3.50
C ARG A 182 -5.87 10.10 4.47
N LEU A 183 -6.87 9.28 4.14
CA LEU A 183 -8.01 9.00 5.03
C LEU A 183 -7.57 8.39 6.35
N LEU A 184 -6.75 7.36 6.31
CA LEU A 184 -6.27 6.68 7.52
C LEU A 184 -5.37 7.58 8.36
N GLY A 185 -4.48 8.33 7.73
CA GLY A 185 -3.65 9.32 8.41
C GLY A 185 -4.49 10.39 9.09
N ASN A 186 -5.53 10.86 8.42
CA ASN A 186 -6.44 11.86 8.95
C ASN A 186 -7.29 11.33 10.12
N LEU A 187 -7.80 10.10 10.02
CA LEU A 187 -8.48 9.44 11.13
C LEU A 187 -7.56 9.25 12.34
N TYR A 188 -6.29 8.94 12.11
CA TYR A 188 -5.28 8.85 13.14
C TYR A 188 -5.03 10.20 13.81
N PHE A 189 -4.97 11.29 13.05
CA PHE A 189 -4.86 12.65 13.59
C PHE A 189 -6.08 13.01 14.48
N ILE A 190 -7.28 12.71 14.04
CA ILE A 190 -8.51 12.94 14.80
C ILE A 190 -8.48 12.17 16.13
N ASN A 191 -7.98 10.95 16.13
CA ASN A 191 -7.86 10.14 17.36
C ASN A 191 -6.79 10.65 18.30
N ASN A 192 -5.69 11.17 17.78
CA ASN A 192 -4.45 11.38 18.54
C ASN A 192 -4.21 12.85 18.93
N ILE A 193 -4.72 13.81 18.17
CA ILE A 193 -4.49 15.24 18.38
C ILE A 193 -5.70 15.87 19.07
N ARG A 194 -5.43 16.77 20.04
CA ARG A 194 -6.43 17.50 20.82
C ARG A 194 -6.30 19.00 20.54
N ASP A 195 -6.69 19.42 19.35
CA ASP A 195 -6.68 20.83 18.93
C ASP A 195 -8.05 21.24 18.42
N LYS A 196 -8.58 22.35 18.93
CA LYS A 196 -9.95 22.82 18.64
C LYS A 196 -10.11 23.33 17.22
N ASP A 197 -9.05 23.85 16.61
CA ASP A 197 -9.08 24.44 15.26
C ASP A 197 -8.71 23.43 14.19
N LEU A 198 -7.80 22.50 14.53
CA LEU A 198 -7.27 21.50 13.60
C LEU A 198 -8.26 20.37 13.35
N ILE A 199 -8.90 19.83 14.38
CA ILE A 199 -9.80 18.67 14.27
C ILE A 199 -11.00 18.93 13.35
N PRO A 200 -11.70 20.07 13.38
CA PRO A 200 -12.77 20.36 12.42
C PRO A 200 -12.29 20.38 10.96
N ARG A 201 -11.06 20.85 10.70
CA ARG A 201 -10.43 20.78 9.36
C ARG A 201 -10.15 19.35 8.95
N CYS A 202 -9.66 18.53 9.86
CA CYS A 202 -9.46 17.10 9.64
C CYS A 202 -10.76 16.41 9.22
N ARG A 203 -11.87 16.68 9.90
CA ARG A 203 -13.19 16.09 9.58
C ARG A 203 -13.70 16.53 8.21
N ARG A 204 -13.51 17.78 7.83
CA ARG A 204 -13.89 18.27 6.49
C ARG A 204 -13.02 17.66 5.40
N GLN A 205 -11.74 17.51 5.64
CA GLN A 205 -10.81 16.91 4.68
C GLN A 205 -11.13 15.43 4.40
N LEU A 206 -11.71 14.70 5.37
CA LEU A 206 -12.14 13.32 5.16
C LEU A 206 -13.14 13.19 4.01
N ILE A 207 -14.07 14.11 3.87
CA ILE A 207 -15.05 14.10 2.77
C ILE A 207 -14.35 14.28 1.42
N THR A 208 -13.43 15.24 1.36
CA THR A 208 -12.67 15.54 0.14
C THR A 208 -11.82 14.35 -0.33
N ASP A 209 -11.27 13.56 0.58
CA ASP A 209 -10.45 12.38 0.26
C ASP A 209 -11.30 11.11 0.10
N ALA A 210 -12.44 11.00 0.79
CA ALA A 210 -13.29 9.82 0.72
C ALA A 210 -13.97 9.64 -0.65
N ILE A 211 -14.41 10.71 -1.27
CA ILE A 211 -15.09 10.66 -2.57
C ILE A 211 -14.16 10.11 -3.66
N PRO A 212 -12.95 10.66 -3.89
CA PRO A 212 -12.02 10.09 -4.87
C PRO A 212 -11.63 8.65 -4.55
N PHE A 213 -11.40 8.35 -3.28
CA PHE A 213 -11.06 6.99 -2.85
C PHE A 213 -12.14 5.99 -3.23
N LEU A 214 -13.39 6.27 -2.91
CA LEU A 214 -14.50 5.36 -3.20
C LEU A 214 -14.68 5.16 -4.70
N ILE A 215 -14.61 6.22 -5.49
CA ILE A 215 -14.73 6.14 -6.95
C ILE A 215 -13.63 5.26 -7.53
N LEU A 216 -12.37 5.53 -7.19
CA LEU A 216 -11.22 4.81 -7.73
C LEU A 216 -11.17 3.36 -7.25
N PHE A 217 -11.45 3.12 -5.98
CA PHE A 217 -11.46 1.77 -5.41
C PHE A 217 -12.57 0.91 -6.03
N LEU A 218 -13.79 1.43 -6.14
CA LEU A 218 -14.89 0.72 -6.76
C LEU A 218 -14.63 0.46 -8.24
N ALA A 219 -14.08 1.42 -8.97
CA ALA A 219 -13.70 1.25 -10.37
C ALA A 219 -12.68 0.11 -10.53
N PHE A 220 -11.66 0.08 -9.69
CA PHE A 220 -10.65 -0.99 -9.72
C PHE A 220 -11.22 -2.36 -9.35
N VAL A 221 -12.05 -2.44 -8.31
CA VAL A 221 -12.69 -3.70 -7.87
C VAL A 221 -13.63 -4.23 -8.94
N ILE A 222 -14.49 -3.38 -9.50
CA ILE A 222 -15.42 -3.79 -10.57
C ILE A 222 -14.64 -4.29 -11.78
N ARG A 223 -13.62 -3.54 -12.23
CA ARG A 223 -12.75 -3.97 -13.33
C ARG A 223 -12.11 -5.33 -13.04
N THR A 224 -11.56 -5.52 -11.85
CA THR A 224 -10.87 -6.76 -11.47
C THR A 224 -11.83 -7.95 -11.43
N LEU A 225 -13.04 -7.77 -10.93
CA LEU A 225 -14.05 -8.83 -10.88
C LEU A 225 -14.62 -9.20 -12.26
N LEU A 226 -14.65 -8.26 -13.19
CA LEU A 226 -15.15 -8.49 -14.56
C LEU A 226 -14.07 -8.91 -15.54
N ALA A 227 -12.79 -8.71 -15.21
CA ALA A 227 -11.66 -9.01 -16.09
C ALA A 227 -11.26 -10.49 -16.02
N ASP A 228 -10.57 -10.93 -17.08
CA ASP A 228 -9.88 -12.19 -17.08
C ASP A 228 -8.72 -12.17 -16.08
N GLY A 229 -8.51 -13.26 -15.36
CA GLY A 229 -7.46 -13.41 -14.39
C GLY A 229 -6.46 -14.51 -14.73
N PHE A 230 -5.30 -14.47 -14.12
CA PHE A 230 -4.26 -15.48 -14.31
C PHE A 230 -4.58 -16.74 -13.51
N ALA A 231 -4.71 -17.87 -14.17
CA ALA A 231 -4.94 -19.17 -13.55
C ALA A 231 -3.78 -20.12 -13.85
N VAL A 232 -3.57 -21.09 -12.96
CA VAL A 232 -2.54 -22.13 -13.07
C VAL A 232 -3.21 -23.48 -13.17
N ASN A 233 -2.82 -24.27 -14.18
CA ASN A 233 -3.19 -25.67 -14.22
C ASN A 233 -2.43 -26.44 -13.13
N PRO A 234 -3.10 -27.11 -12.19
CA PRO A 234 -2.42 -27.80 -11.07
C PRO A 234 -1.56 -28.98 -11.53
N GLU A 235 -1.84 -29.58 -12.66
CA GLU A 235 -1.10 -30.74 -13.19
C GLU A 235 0.08 -30.32 -14.07
N THR A 236 -0.15 -29.47 -15.07
CA THR A 236 0.87 -29.07 -16.04
C THR A 236 1.71 -27.88 -15.58
N LYS A 237 1.24 -27.14 -14.58
CA LYS A 237 1.84 -25.88 -14.10
C LYS A 237 1.89 -24.75 -15.13
N GLU A 238 1.10 -24.87 -16.20
CA GLU A 238 0.92 -23.82 -17.18
C GLU A 238 0.01 -22.73 -16.66
N ILE A 239 0.35 -21.48 -17.01
CA ILE A 239 -0.43 -20.29 -16.65
C ILE A 239 -1.28 -19.90 -17.85
N TYR A 240 -2.56 -19.67 -17.63
CA TYR A 240 -3.51 -19.27 -18.67
C TYR A 240 -4.47 -18.20 -18.14
N MET A 241 -5.19 -17.54 -19.05
CA MET A 241 -6.22 -16.56 -18.68
C MET A 241 -7.57 -17.24 -18.53
N GLU A 242 -8.22 -17.02 -17.42
CA GLU A 242 -9.57 -17.51 -17.12
C GLU A 242 -10.54 -16.34 -16.96
N PRO A 243 -11.68 -16.35 -17.66
CA PRO A 243 -12.71 -15.31 -17.50
C PRO A 243 -13.24 -15.24 -16.07
N TYR A 244 -13.40 -14.03 -15.56
CA TYR A 244 -13.93 -13.78 -14.19
C TYR A 244 -13.17 -14.51 -13.08
N LYS A 245 -11.86 -14.75 -13.23
CA LYS A 245 -11.09 -15.56 -12.30
C LYS A 245 -11.19 -15.04 -10.85
N TYR A 246 -11.04 -13.75 -10.65
CA TYR A 246 -11.06 -13.18 -9.31
C TYR A 246 -12.46 -13.16 -8.70
N PHE A 247 -13.48 -12.96 -9.50
CA PHE A 247 -14.87 -13.11 -9.05
C PHE A 247 -15.18 -14.56 -8.63
N LEU A 248 -14.75 -15.53 -9.44
CA LEU A 248 -14.90 -16.95 -9.12
C LEU A 248 -14.15 -17.32 -7.83
N ASN A 249 -12.95 -16.78 -7.63
CA ASN A 249 -12.21 -17.00 -6.39
C ASN A 249 -12.96 -16.51 -5.15
N LEU A 250 -13.63 -15.38 -5.20
CA LEU A 250 -14.45 -14.87 -4.10
C LEU A 250 -15.68 -15.75 -3.86
N MET A 251 -16.28 -16.30 -4.91
CA MET A 251 -17.46 -17.16 -4.78
C MET A 251 -17.08 -18.57 -4.30
N ASP A 252 -15.97 -19.12 -4.78
CA ASP A 252 -15.51 -20.46 -4.41
C ASP A 252 -14.97 -20.53 -2.99
N ILE A 253 -14.47 -19.42 -2.46
CA ILE A 253 -13.96 -19.33 -1.10
C ILE A 253 -14.81 -18.29 -0.34
N PRO A 254 -15.94 -18.70 0.28
CA PRO A 254 -16.85 -17.77 0.95
C PRO A 254 -16.19 -16.93 2.05
N LEU A 255 -15.14 -17.46 2.69
CA LEU A 255 -14.38 -16.75 3.70
C LEU A 255 -13.73 -15.47 3.15
N LEU A 256 -13.21 -15.49 1.91
CA LEU A 256 -12.63 -14.30 1.27
C LEU A 256 -13.68 -13.23 1.03
N LEU A 257 -14.86 -13.61 0.57
CA LEU A 257 -15.96 -12.70 0.37
C LEU A 257 -16.41 -12.04 1.69
N VAL A 258 -16.54 -12.85 2.75
CA VAL A 258 -16.90 -12.34 4.08
C VAL A 258 -15.85 -11.39 4.62
N LEU A 259 -14.58 -11.72 4.53
CA LEU A 259 -13.47 -10.86 4.96
C LEU A 259 -13.45 -9.53 4.19
N PHE A 260 -13.65 -9.60 2.88
CA PHE A 260 -13.69 -8.41 2.02
C PHE A 260 -14.86 -7.49 2.41
N LEU A 261 -16.05 -8.03 2.56
CA LEU A 261 -17.24 -7.24 2.91
C LEU A 261 -17.15 -6.63 4.31
N ILE A 262 -16.69 -7.40 5.30
CA ILE A 262 -16.47 -6.88 6.66
C ILE A 262 -15.41 -5.78 6.65
N GLY A 263 -14.33 -5.97 5.90
CA GLY A 263 -13.28 -4.97 5.76
C GLY A 263 -13.77 -3.67 5.17
N VAL A 264 -14.51 -3.73 4.07
CA VAL A 264 -15.09 -2.55 3.41
C VAL A 264 -16.09 -1.83 4.32
N VAL A 265 -16.97 -2.58 4.97
CA VAL A 265 -17.95 -2.01 5.93
C VAL A 265 -17.21 -1.33 7.09
N GLY A 266 -16.13 -1.93 7.62
CA GLY A 266 -15.33 -1.34 8.68
C GLY A 266 -14.70 -0.02 8.28
N VAL A 267 -14.15 0.07 7.08
CA VAL A 267 -13.57 1.33 6.53
C VAL A 267 -14.65 2.40 6.39
N LEU A 268 -15.78 2.07 5.78
CA LEU A 268 -16.90 3.01 5.58
C LEU A 268 -17.51 3.47 6.91
N TRP A 269 -17.63 2.57 7.88
CA TRP A 269 -18.14 2.91 9.21
C TRP A 269 -17.19 3.87 9.95
N GLY A 270 -15.89 3.60 9.90
CA GLY A 270 -14.88 4.48 10.52
C GLY A 270 -14.88 5.87 9.92
N ILE A 271 -14.93 5.98 8.60
CA ILE A 271 -15.02 7.26 7.88
C ILE A 271 -16.35 7.97 8.21
N GLY A 272 -17.48 7.27 8.11
CA GLY A 272 -18.79 7.82 8.38
C GLY A 272 -18.93 8.33 9.82
N LYS A 273 -18.42 7.58 10.78
CA LYS A 273 -18.42 7.99 12.19
C LYS A 273 -17.65 9.28 12.42
N ALA A 274 -16.47 9.41 11.80
CA ALA A 274 -15.67 10.62 11.90
C ALA A 274 -16.28 11.82 11.16
N VAL A 275 -16.96 11.61 10.05
CA VAL A 275 -17.58 12.68 9.25
C VAL A 275 -18.89 13.18 9.88
N PHE A 276 -19.77 12.26 10.26
CA PHE A 276 -21.11 12.62 10.72
C PHE A 276 -21.20 12.95 12.21
N SER A 277 -20.29 12.45 13.03
CA SER A 277 -20.22 12.77 14.45
C SER A 277 -19.18 13.86 14.71
N LYS A 278 -19.59 14.90 15.42
CA LYS A 278 -18.67 16.00 15.84
C LYS A 278 -17.77 15.62 17.01
N THR A 279 -18.09 14.55 17.73
CA THR A 279 -17.42 14.16 18.98
C THR A 279 -16.65 12.84 18.87
N ALA A 280 -16.98 12.00 17.91
CA ALA A 280 -16.33 10.70 17.75
C ALA A 280 -14.87 10.85 17.30
N THR A 281 -13.95 10.19 17.99
CA THR A 281 -12.51 10.20 17.71
C THR A 281 -11.95 8.81 17.41
N ASN A 282 -12.78 7.77 17.48
CA ASN A 282 -12.37 6.36 17.39
C ASN A 282 -12.59 5.74 15.99
N GLY A 283 -12.81 6.55 14.97
CA GLY A 283 -13.02 6.06 13.60
C GLY A 283 -11.86 5.22 13.07
N ILE A 284 -10.63 5.53 13.47
CA ILE A 284 -9.44 4.75 13.07
C ILE A 284 -9.50 3.29 13.54
N TRP A 285 -10.12 3.01 14.68
CA TRP A 285 -10.23 1.65 15.22
C TRP A 285 -11.19 0.76 14.44
N PHE A 286 -12.05 1.33 13.62
CA PHE A 286 -12.89 0.61 12.65
C PHE A 286 -12.25 0.58 11.26
N ALA A 287 -11.75 1.71 10.79
CA ALA A 287 -11.16 1.82 9.47
C ALA A 287 -9.83 1.07 9.35
N GLY A 288 -8.97 1.10 10.38
CA GLY A 288 -7.67 0.41 10.37
C GLY A 288 -7.80 -1.10 10.19
N PRO A 289 -8.48 -1.80 11.10
CA PRO A 289 -8.77 -3.23 10.93
C PRO A 289 -9.54 -3.54 9.65
N GLY A 290 -10.46 -2.66 9.24
CA GLY A 290 -11.20 -2.78 7.99
C GLY A 290 -10.29 -2.80 6.76
N VAL A 291 -9.33 -1.91 6.69
CA VAL A 291 -8.31 -1.89 5.62
C VAL A 291 -7.46 -3.15 5.63
N VAL A 292 -7.03 -3.60 6.80
CA VAL A 292 -6.25 -4.84 6.94
C VAL A 292 -7.01 -6.03 6.38
N LEU A 293 -8.28 -6.19 6.73
CA LEU A 293 -9.13 -7.28 6.23
C LEU A 293 -9.37 -7.18 4.73
N THR A 294 -9.62 -6.00 4.20
CA THR A 294 -9.83 -5.77 2.78
C THR A 294 -8.59 -6.12 1.96
N VAL A 295 -7.42 -5.65 2.37
CA VAL A 295 -6.15 -5.94 1.69
C VAL A 295 -5.82 -7.42 1.78
N LEU A 296 -6.01 -8.04 2.93
CA LEU A 296 -5.79 -9.48 3.11
C LEU A 296 -6.69 -10.30 2.18
N ALA A 297 -7.98 -9.96 2.09
CA ALA A 297 -8.91 -10.64 1.20
C ALA A 297 -8.50 -10.50 -0.28
N LEU A 298 -8.10 -9.31 -0.71
CA LEU A 298 -7.64 -9.08 -2.09
C LEU A 298 -6.35 -9.83 -2.41
N LEU A 299 -5.38 -9.83 -1.51
CA LEU A 299 -4.11 -10.55 -1.72
C LEU A 299 -4.33 -12.08 -1.75
N LEU A 300 -5.19 -12.60 -0.89
CA LEU A 300 -5.56 -14.01 -0.91
C LEU A 300 -6.33 -14.37 -2.19
N CYS A 301 -7.19 -13.50 -2.67
CA CYS A 301 -7.89 -13.65 -3.94
C CYS A 301 -6.89 -13.73 -5.11
N ALA A 302 -5.80 -12.99 -5.07
CA ALA A 302 -4.76 -13.01 -6.10
C ALA A 302 -3.82 -14.23 -6.02
N GLY A 303 -3.73 -14.92 -4.88
CA GLY A 303 -2.74 -15.96 -4.63
C GLY A 303 -3.29 -17.37 -4.39
N TYR A 304 -4.60 -17.52 -4.17
CA TYR A 304 -5.24 -18.82 -3.87
C TYR A 304 -6.06 -19.37 -5.04
N ASN A 305 -6.50 -20.61 -4.92
CA ASN A 305 -7.38 -21.30 -5.86
C ASN A 305 -6.76 -21.42 -7.28
N ASN A 306 -5.52 -21.92 -7.36
CA ASN A 306 -4.80 -22.08 -8.62
C ASN A 306 -4.70 -20.77 -9.41
N THR A 307 -4.43 -19.68 -8.72
CA THR A 307 -4.26 -18.36 -9.30
C THR A 307 -2.78 -18.00 -9.38
N ALA A 308 -2.37 -17.42 -10.50
CA ALA A 308 -1.05 -16.82 -10.69
C ALA A 308 -1.21 -15.35 -11.09
N TYR A 309 -0.10 -14.63 -11.20
CA TYR A 309 -0.15 -13.24 -11.64
C TYR A 309 0.72 -12.96 -12.88
N TYR A 310 1.28 -14.01 -13.48
CA TYR A 310 2.08 -13.91 -14.70
C TYR A 310 1.88 -15.13 -15.60
N PRO A 311 1.45 -14.97 -16.85
CA PRO A 311 1.41 -16.05 -17.83
C PRO A 311 2.83 -16.33 -18.36
N SER A 312 3.26 -17.57 -18.31
CA SER A 312 4.57 -18.01 -18.79
C SER A 312 4.51 -18.56 -20.21
#